data_876dc82f4fb5c73c8885827ddacbd7dc
#
_entry.id   876dc82f4fb5c73c8885827ddacbd7dc
#
_cell.length_a   1.000
_cell.length_b   1.000
_cell.length_c   1.000
_cell.angle_alpha   90.00
_cell.angle_beta   90.00
_cell.angle_gamma   90.00
#
_symmetry.space_group_name_H-M   'P 1'
#
loop_
_entity.id
_entity.type
_entity.pdbx_description
1 polymer ?
#
loop_
_entity_poly.entity_id
_entity_poly.type
_entity_poly.pdbx_seq_one_letter_code
_entity_poly.pdbx_strand_id
1 'polypeptide(L)'
;MIRRNFNFAMAGLATMVLAAPNSPVALAHENGVVKTRSSYSMLETIDRITKDVEAKGIKLFDVIDQAKLAKDAGVDIKPSTLIVFGNPPLGTQFLSARPDSGLDWPVRLLVFEDDKGQVWTAYTDFKWIAKRHGIKNRGPQFMKASEVIASITSSVQTR
;
A
#
# COMPACT_ATOMS: atom_id res chain seq x y z
N MET A 1 -55.01 56.90 4.77
CA MET A 1 -54.80 55.41 4.87
C MET A 1 -53.60 55.03 4.03
N ILE A 2 -52.48 54.86 4.65
CA ILE A 2 -51.20 54.53 3.97
C ILE A 2 -50.84 53.08 4.33
N ARG A 3 -50.86 52.20 3.33
CA ARG A 3 -50.38 50.78 3.49
C ARG A 3 -48.89 50.73 3.17
N ARG A 4 -48.11 50.45 4.18
CA ARG A 4 -46.65 50.14 4.04
C ARG A 4 -46.47 48.66 3.73
N ASN A 5 -45.94 48.38 2.53
CA ASN A 5 -45.49 47.01 2.17
C ASN A 5 -44.09 46.76 2.74
N PHE A 6 -43.95 45.75 3.57
CA PHE A 6 -42.68 45.24 4.03
C PHE A 6 -42.24 44.13 3.09
N ASN A 7 -41.16 44.36 2.31
CA ASN A 7 -40.47 43.30 1.58
C ASN A 7 -39.47 42.63 2.49
N PHE A 8 -39.70 41.35 2.79
CA PHE A 8 -38.72 40.49 3.43
C PHE A 8 -37.77 39.94 2.36
N ALA A 9 -36.51 40.37 2.37
CA ALA A 9 -35.45 39.77 1.58
C ALA A 9 -34.97 38.52 2.32
N MET A 10 -35.22 37.33 1.76
CA MET A 10 -34.63 36.07 2.22
C MET A 10 -33.17 35.99 1.72
N ALA A 11 -32.22 36.13 2.66
CA ALA A 11 -30.82 35.80 2.43
C ALA A 11 -30.65 34.30 2.45
N GLY A 12 -30.39 33.69 1.29
CA GLY A 12 -30.05 32.27 1.17
C GLY A 12 -28.62 32.02 1.68
N LEU A 13 -28.50 31.28 2.77
CA LEU A 13 -27.21 30.71 3.19
C LEU A 13 -26.86 29.54 2.24
N ALA A 14 -25.89 29.78 1.37
CA ALA A 14 -25.25 28.70 0.61
C ALA A 14 -24.31 27.93 1.53
N THR A 15 -24.72 26.76 1.98
CA THR A 15 -23.86 25.82 2.68
C THR A 15 -22.89 25.17 1.67
N MET A 16 -21.65 25.63 1.71
CA MET A 16 -20.55 25.05 0.94
C MET A 16 -20.15 23.72 1.60
N VAL A 17 -20.61 22.60 1.04
CA VAL A 17 -20.17 21.28 1.45
C VAL A 17 -18.76 21.08 0.92
N LEU A 18 -17.75 21.19 1.80
CA LEU A 18 -16.40 20.76 1.50
C LEU A 18 -16.40 19.22 1.40
N ALA A 19 -16.33 18.70 0.17
CA ALA A 19 -16.05 17.31 -0.07
C ALA A 19 -14.62 17.01 0.40
N ALA A 20 -14.49 16.23 1.48
CA ALA A 20 -13.20 15.70 1.89
C ALA A 20 -12.67 14.77 0.78
N PRO A 21 -11.36 14.80 0.46
CA PRO A 21 -10.81 13.88 -0.52
C PRO A 21 -10.94 12.46 0.03
N ASN A 22 -11.74 11.63 -0.65
CA ASN A 22 -11.81 10.19 -0.40
C ASN A 22 -10.47 9.58 -0.79
N SER A 23 -9.52 9.53 0.14
CA SER A 23 -8.35 8.67 0.00
C SER A 23 -8.85 7.22 0.02
N PRO A 24 -8.57 6.42 -1.00
CA PRO A 24 -8.97 5.02 -0.98
C PRO A 24 -8.21 4.30 0.14
N VAL A 25 -8.93 3.97 1.20
CA VAL A 25 -8.39 3.13 2.27
C VAL A 25 -8.12 1.76 1.66
N ALA A 26 -6.86 1.36 1.65
CA ALA A 26 -6.47 0.01 1.24
C ALA A 26 -7.08 -0.99 2.24
N LEU A 27 -8.08 -1.76 1.79
CA LEU A 27 -8.72 -2.79 2.61
C LEU A 27 -7.95 -4.09 2.45
N ALA A 28 -7.54 -4.68 3.58
CA ALA A 28 -7.02 -6.05 3.57
C ALA A 28 -8.16 -7.02 3.26
N HIS A 29 -7.93 -7.92 2.30
CA HIS A 29 -8.83 -9.03 2.03
C HIS A 29 -8.75 -10.09 3.15
N GLU A 30 -9.73 -10.99 3.25
CA GLU A 30 -9.75 -12.08 4.24
C GLU A 30 -8.49 -12.96 4.23
N ASN A 31 -7.80 -13.03 3.09
CA ASN A 31 -6.51 -13.73 2.93
C ASN A 31 -5.28 -12.93 3.38
N GLY A 32 -5.48 -11.75 3.98
CA GLY A 32 -4.41 -10.88 4.45
C GLY A 32 -3.68 -10.08 3.35
N VAL A 33 -4.16 -10.08 2.11
CA VAL A 33 -3.55 -9.31 1.01
C VAL A 33 -4.14 -7.90 0.98
N VAL A 34 -3.27 -6.90 1.07
CA VAL A 34 -3.60 -5.48 0.87
C VAL A 34 -3.22 -5.10 -0.54
N LYS A 35 -4.14 -4.48 -1.29
CA LYS A 35 -3.90 -3.98 -2.65
C LYS A 35 -4.08 -2.48 -2.71
N THR A 36 -3.21 -1.82 -3.46
CA THR A 36 -3.26 -0.38 -3.71
C THR A 36 -3.08 -0.12 -5.20
N ARG A 37 -3.97 0.69 -5.79
CA ARG A 37 -3.86 1.09 -7.19
C ARG A 37 -2.71 2.09 -7.36
N SER A 38 -1.87 1.88 -8.39
CA SER A 38 -0.89 2.86 -8.81
C SER A 38 -1.48 3.83 -9.85
N SER A 39 -1.09 5.10 -9.78
CA SER A 39 -1.38 6.13 -10.78
C SER A 39 -0.32 6.21 -11.89
N TYR A 40 0.69 5.34 -11.83
CA TYR A 40 1.85 5.34 -12.70
C TYR A 40 1.94 4.06 -13.53
N SER A 41 2.78 4.09 -14.57
CA SER A 41 3.12 2.89 -15.34
C SER A 41 3.84 1.85 -14.48
N MET A 42 3.94 0.62 -14.98
CA MET A 42 4.64 -0.48 -14.29
C MET A 42 6.08 -0.09 -13.92
N LEU A 43 6.87 0.40 -14.89
CA LEU A 43 8.25 0.77 -14.68
C LEU A 43 8.40 1.94 -13.71
N GLU A 44 7.58 2.96 -13.84
CA GLU A 44 7.61 4.13 -12.95
C GLU A 44 7.18 3.77 -11.53
N THR A 45 6.21 2.86 -11.38
CA THR A 45 5.79 2.35 -10.06
C THR A 45 6.93 1.64 -9.36
N ILE A 46 7.66 0.76 -10.06
CA ILE A 46 8.81 0.03 -9.53
C ILE A 46 9.92 1.01 -9.12
N ASP A 47 10.27 1.96 -10.01
CA ASP A 47 11.31 2.96 -9.76
C ASP A 47 10.99 3.84 -8.54
N ARG A 48 9.74 4.32 -8.42
CA ARG A 48 9.31 5.12 -7.27
C ARG A 48 9.38 4.35 -5.96
N ILE A 49 8.91 3.10 -5.95
CA ILE A 49 8.93 2.25 -4.75
C ILE A 49 10.38 1.96 -4.33
N THR A 50 11.25 1.56 -5.25
CA THR A 50 12.64 1.23 -4.93
C THR A 50 13.40 2.45 -4.40
N LYS A 51 13.24 3.63 -5.03
CA LYS A 51 13.81 4.89 -4.54
C LYS A 51 13.26 5.30 -3.17
N ASP A 52 11.98 5.13 -2.91
CA ASP A 52 11.37 5.47 -1.63
C ASP A 52 11.83 4.52 -0.51
N VAL A 53 12.01 3.22 -0.82
CA VAL A 53 12.61 2.22 0.09
C VAL A 53 14.02 2.66 0.49
N GLU A 54 14.87 3.00 -0.49
CA GLU A 54 16.26 3.44 -0.27
C GLU A 54 16.32 4.77 0.50
N ALA A 55 15.48 5.74 0.13
CA ALA A 55 15.42 7.06 0.80
C ALA A 55 15.01 6.95 2.28
N LYS A 56 14.26 5.91 2.65
CA LYS A 56 13.91 5.59 4.03
C LYS A 56 14.99 4.79 4.78
N GLY A 57 16.15 4.55 4.17
CA GLY A 57 17.23 3.74 4.75
C GLY A 57 16.84 2.25 4.91
N ILE A 58 15.88 1.77 4.16
CA ILE A 58 15.45 0.38 4.15
C ILE A 58 16.30 -0.38 3.13
N LYS A 59 16.76 -1.57 3.49
CA LYS A 59 17.59 -2.38 2.61
C LYS A 59 16.73 -3.00 1.51
N LEU A 60 17.03 -2.66 0.26
CA LEU A 60 16.55 -3.39 -0.91
C LEU A 60 17.38 -4.67 -1.06
N PHE A 61 16.73 -5.84 -1.11
CA PHE A 61 17.40 -7.12 -1.25
C PHE A 61 17.39 -7.59 -2.70
N ASP A 62 16.23 -7.50 -3.38
CA ASP A 62 16.06 -7.97 -4.74
C ASP A 62 14.86 -7.33 -5.44
N VAL A 63 14.89 -7.34 -6.78
CA VAL A 63 13.77 -6.95 -7.67
C VAL A 63 13.63 -8.05 -8.71
N ILE A 64 12.63 -8.91 -8.54
CA ILE A 64 12.44 -10.13 -9.30
C ILE A 64 11.39 -9.88 -10.38
N ASP A 65 11.80 -9.86 -11.66
CA ASP A 65 10.89 -9.81 -12.81
C ASP A 65 10.27 -11.18 -13.04
N GLN A 66 9.08 -11.38 -12.48
CA GLN A 66 8.35 -12.65 -12.59
C GLN A 66 7.83 -12.90 -14.01
N ALA A 67 7.49 -11.84 -14.74
CA ALA A 67 7.04 -11.97 -16.13
C ALA A 67 8.16 -12.46 -17.04
N LYS A 68 9.40 -11.95 -16.83
CA LYS A 68 10.56 -12.46 -17.54
C LYS A 68 10.84 -13.93 -17.20
N LEU A 69 10.79 -14.30 -15.92
CA LEU A 69 11.00 -15.69 -15.49
C LEU A 69 9.95 -16.64 -16.10
N ALA A 70 8.69 -16.21 -16.14
CA ALA A 70 7.62 -16.97 -16.76
C ALA A 70 7.88 -17.16 -18.28
N LYS A 71 8.27 -16.10 -18.97
CA LYS A 71 8.61 -16.12 -20.39
C LYS A 71 9.77 -17.08 -20.69
N ASP A 72 10.81 -17.02 -19.87
CA ASP A 72 11.98 -17.92 -19.98
C ASP A 72 11.56 -19.40 -19.80
N ALA A 73 10.48 -19.65 -19.03
CA ALA A 73 9.88 -20.98 -18.84
C ALA A 73 8.79 -21.33 -19.89
N GLY A 74 8.60 -20.50 -20.91
CA GLY A 74 7.61 -20.74 -21.97
C GLY A 74 6.17 -20.40 -21.58
N VAL A 75 5.96 -19.60 -20.53
CA VAL A 75 4.64 -19.17 -20.03
C VAL A 75 4.51 -17.66 -20.16
N ASP A 76 3.46 -17.20 -20.81
CA ASP A 76 3.13 -15.77 -20.90
C ASP A 76 2.21 -15.38 -19.73
N ILE A 77 2.65 -14.41 -18.93
CA ILE A 77 1.83 -13.76 -17.90
C ILE A 77 1.85 -12.24 -18.09
N LYS A 78 0.91 -11.56 -17.46
CA LYS A 78 0.90 -10.09 -17.39
C LYS A 78 2.16 -9.58 -16.66
N PRO A 79 2.59 -8.33 -16.88
CA PRO A 79 3.68 -7.72 -16.14
C PRO A 79 3.53 -7.93 -14.64
N SER A 80 4.57 -8.48 -14.02
CA SER A 80 4.60 -8.80 -12.60
C SER A 80 6.03 -8.75 -12.09
N THR A 81 6.27 -7.96 -11.05
CA THR A 81 7.59 -7.79 -10.42
C THR A 81 7.46 -7.85 -8.91
N LEU A 82 8.27 -8.68 -8.26
CA LEU A 82 8.34 -8.78 -6.81
C LEU A 82 9.53 -7.99 -6.28
N ILE A 83 9.27 -6.98 -5.45
CA ILE A 83 10.29 -6.18 -4.78
C ILE A 83 10.47 -6.72 -3.37
N VAL A 84 11.69 -7.11 -3.03
CA VAL A 84 12.05 -7.71 -1.74
C VAL A 84 12.92 -6.74 -0.95
N PHE A 85 12.44 -6.29 0.19
CA PHE A 85 13.14 -5.31 1.02
C PHE A 85 12.85 -5.50 2.51
N GLY A 86 13.62 -4.83 3.37
CA GLY A 86 13.37 -4.91 4.80
C GLY A 86 14.33 -4.09 5.64
N ASN A 87 13.90 -3.84 6.87
CA ASN A 87 14.73 -3.23 7.90
C ASN A 87 15.17 -4.33 8.87
N PRO A 88 16.44 -4.79 8.86
CA PRO A 88 16.89 -5.89 9.71
C PRO A 88 16.65 -5.67 11.21
N PRO A 89 16.94 -4.48 11.80
CA PRO A 89 16.62 -4.21 13.22
C PRO A 89 15.14 -4.40 13.58
N LEU A 90 14.22 -4.11 12.64
CA LEU A 90 12.79 -4.29 12.86
C LEU A 90 12.36 -5.74 12.59
N GLY A 91 12.78 -6.31 11.46
CA GLY A 91 12.37 -7.66 11.04
C GLY A 91 12.86 -8.76 11.97
N THR A 92 14.06 -8.65 12.51
CA THR A 92 14.62 -9.63 13.46
C THR A 92 13.84 -9.70 14.78
N GLN A 93 13.07 -8.65 15.13
CA GLN A 93 12.17 -8.68 16.29
C GLN A 93 11.04 -9.71 16.11
N PHE A 94 10.59 -9.92 14.88
CA PHE A 94 9.56 -10.93 14.57
C PHE A 94 10.17 -12.34 14.65
N LEU A 95 11.34 -12.53 14.05
CA LEU A 95 12.05 -13.81 14.05
C LEU A 95 12.45 -14.23 15.47
N SER A 96 12.85 -13.29 16.33
CA SER A 96 13.17 -13.57 17.73
C SER A 96 11.95 -13.97 18.56
N ALA A 97 10.75 -13.55 18.17
CA ALA A 97 9.50 -13.94 18.80
C ALA A 97 9.02 -15.32 18.31
N ARG A 98 9.14 -15.57 16.99
CA ARG A 98 8.73 -16.81 16.32
C ARG A 98 9.61 -17.04 15.09
N PRO A 99 10.54 -18.02 15.10
CA PRO A 99 11.46 -18.26 13.99
C PRO A 99 10.78 -18.51 12.64
N ASP A 100 9.64 -19.22 12.64
CA ASP A 100 8.82 -19.50 11.45
C ASP A 100 8.22 -18.25 10.81
N SER A 101 8.15 -17.12 11.51
CA SER A 101 7.78 -15.83 10.91
C SER A 101 8.77 -15.36 9.84
N GLY A 102 9.96 -15.97 9.77
CA GLY A 102 10.91 -15.76 8.68
C GLY A 102 10.38 -16.11 7.29
N LEU A 103 9.28 -16.87 7.19
CA LEU A 103 8.57 -17.09 5.93
C LEU A 103 7.92 -15.81 5.37
N ASP A 104 7.61 -14.84 6.22
CA ASP A 104 6.98 -13.57 5.86
C ASP A 104 7.95 -12.37 5.97
N TRP A 105 9.23 -12.62 6.21
CA TRP A 105 10.28 -11.62 6.19
C TRP A 105 11.50 -12.14 5.39
N PRO A 106 12.13 -11.32 4.51
CA PRO A 106 11.89 -9.89 4.20
C PRO A 106 10.51 -9.60 3.63
N VAL A 107 10.12 -8.30 3.65
CA VAL A 107 8.88 -7.82 3.04
C VAL A 107 8.89 -8.11 1.54
N ARG A 108 7.79 -8.59 1.04
CA ARG A 108 7.54 -8.82 -0.38
C ARG A 108 6.41 -7.92 -0.85
N LEU A 109 6.74 -6.98 -1.72
CA LEU A 109 5.78 -6.09 -2.36
C LEU A 109 5.70 -6.44 -3.84
N LEU A 110 4.55 -6.91 -4.26
CA LEU A 110 4.26 -7.21 -5.66
C LEU A 110 3.78 -5.95 -6.37
N VAL A 111 4.36 -5.68 -7.55
CA VAL A 111 3.82 -4.71 -8.53
C VAL A 111 3.36 -5.51 -9.73
N PHE A 112 2.09 -5.37 -10.13
CA PHE A 112 1.54 -6.17 -11.22
C PHE A 112 0.47 -5.41 -12.00
N GLU A 113 0.24 -5.84 -13.24
CA GLU A 113 -0.80 -5.33 -14.11
C GLU A 113 -1.97 -6.33 -14.17
N ASP A 114 -3.19 -5.84 -14.02
CA ASP A 114 -4.40 -6.64 -14.17
C ASP A 114 -4.84 -6.78 -15.65
N ASP A 115 -5.92 -7.54 -15.89
CA ASP A 115 -6.43 -7.76 -17.25
C ASP A 115 -6.95 -6.50 -17.95
N LYS A 116 -7.16 -5.42 -17.19
CA LYS A 116 -7.58 -4.12 -17.71
C LYS A 116 -6.41 -3.16 -17.96
N GLY A 117 -5.16 -3.62 -17.78
CA GLY A 117 -3.97 -2.78 -17.89
C GLY A 117 -3.77 -1.84 -16.70
N GLN A 118 -4.46 -2.07 -15.58
CA GLN A 118 -4.30 -1.27 -14.37
C GLN A 118 -3.16 -1.82 -13.54
N VAL A 119 -2.25 -0.92 -13.12
CA VAL A 119 -1.12 -1.27 -12.25
C VAL A 119 -1.53 -1.23 -10.78
N TRP A 120 -1.15 -2.26 -10.05
CA TRP A 120 -1.42 -2.45 -8.63
C TRP A 120 -0.14 -2.77 -7.86
N THR A 121 -0.13 -2.38 -6.60
CA THR A 121 0.79 -2.92 -5.59
C THR A 121 0.03 -3.85 -4.66
N ALA A 122 0.67 -4.93 -4.20
CA ALA A 122 0.08 -5.85 -3.24
C ALA A 122 1.12 -6.35 -2.24
N TYR A 123 0.73 -6.47 -0.97
CA TYR A 123 1.59 -7.01 0.09
C TYR A 123 0.74 -7.73 1.15
N THR A 124 1.38 -8.50 2.02
CA THR A 124 0.70 -9.15 3.15
C THR A 124 0.59 -8.20 4.33
N ASP A 125 -0.63 -8.00 4.85
CA ASP A 125 -0.90 -7.18 6.03
C ASP A 125 -0.12 -7.68 7.25
N PHE A 126 0.58 -6.79 7.92
CA PHE A 126 1.37 -7.13 9.09
C PHE A 126 0.53 -7.58 10.29
N LYS A 127 -0.72 -7.11 10.42
CA LYS A 127 -1.64 -7.62 11.45
C LYS A 127 -2.03 -9.06 11.17
N TRP A 128 -2.21 -9.40 9.88
CA TRP A 128 -2.48 -10.77 9.46
C TRP A 128 -1.26 -11.66 9.71
N ILE A 129 -0.03 -11.20 9.41
CA ILE A 129 1.22 -11.91 9.72
C ILE A 129 1.34 -12.16 11.22
N ALA A 130 1.09 -11.16 12.06
CA ALA A 130 1.09 -11.31 13.52
C ALA A 130 0.13 -12.40 13.98
N LYS A 131 -1.09 -12.41 13.44
CA LYS A 131 -2.13 -13.43 13.72
C LYS A 131 -1.69 -14.81 13.25
N ARG A 132 -1.19 -14.93 12.01
CA ARG A 132 -0.72 -16.18 11.40
C ARG A 132 0.32 -16.91 12.28
N HIS A 133 1.30 -16.15 12.78
CA HIS A 133 2.39 -16.67 13.59
C HIS A 133 2.13 -16.63 15.11
N GLY A 134 0.95 -16.14 15.55
CA GLY A 134 0.58 -16.05 16.96
C GLY A 134 1.48 -15.11 17.77
N ILE A 135 2.06 -14.06 17.15
CA ILE A 135 2.95 -13.11 17.81
C ILE A 135 2.11 -12.04 18.50
N LYS A 136 2.07 -12.06 19.84
CA LYS A 136 1.27 -11.14 20.65
C LYS A 136 2.09 -10.04 21.35
N ASN A 137 3.41 -10.20 21.43
CA ASN A 137 4.30 -9.37 22.22
C ASN A 137 5.19 -8.42 21.40
N ARG A 138 4.81 -8.13 20.14
CA ARG A 138 5.52 -7.23 19.21
C ARG A 138 4.56 -6.22 18.55
N GLY A 139 3.49 -5.82 19.25
CA GLY A 139 2.48 -4.88 18.74
C GLY A 139 3.05 -3.60 18.17
N PRO A 140 3.92 -2.85 18.92
CA PRO A 140 4.53 -1.62 18.40
C PRO A 140 5.37 -1.83 17.14
N GLN A 141 6.10 -2.96 17.04
CA GLN A 141 6.90 -3.29 15.86
C GLN A 141 6.04 -3.59 14.64
N PHE A 142 4.94 -4.32 14.81
CA PHE A 142 3.97 -4.56 13.72
C PHE A 142 3.27 -3.28 13.27
N MET A 143 2.92 -2.38 14.21
CA MET A 143 2.38 -1.06 13.85
C MET A 143 3.39 -0.27 13.04
N LYS A 144 4.65 -0.21 13.47
CA LYS A 144 5.71 0.50 12.74
C LYS A 144 5.91 -0.07 11.33
N ALA A 145 5.91 -1.39 11.18
CA ALA A 145 6.00 -2.04 9.87
C ALA A 145 4.81 -1.69 8.97
N SER A 146 3.60 -1.66 9.54
CA SER A 146 2.37 -1.26 8.81
C SER A 146 2.42 0.20 8.34
N GLU A 147 2.90 1.12 9.18
CA GLU A 147 3.07 2.54 8.82
C GLU A 147 4.08 2.71 7.68
N VAL A 148 5.20 2.01 7.75
CA VAL A 148 6.25 2.08 6.74
C VAL A 148 5.75 1.59 5.39
N ILE A 149 5.10 0.41 5.31
CA ILE A 149 4.60 -0.12 4.06
C ILE A 149 3.48 0.75 3.47
N ALA A 150 2.59 1.29 4.33
CA ALA A 150 1.56 2.24 3.90
C ALA A 150 2.18 3.51 3.31
N SER A 151 3.23 4.06 3.92
CA SER A 151 3.97 5.20 3.39
C SER A 151 4.60 4.89 2.03
N ILE A 152 5.22 3.71 1.86
CA ILE A 152 5.82 3.29 0.59
C ILE A 152 4.76 3.18 -0.50
N THR A 153 3.64 2.50 -0.24
CA THR A 153 2.58 2.31 -1.24
C THR A 153 1.81 3.59 -1.54
N SER A 154 1.74 4.55 -0.60
CA SER A 154 1.14 5.86 -0.86
C SER A 154 1.92 6.70 -1.87
N SER A 155 3.23 6.49 -2.01
CA SER A 155 4.09 7.22 -2.96
C SER A 155 3.68 7.02 -4.44
N VAL A 156 2.89 5.99 -4.73
CA VAL A 156 2.43 5.65 -6.09
C VAL A 156 0.92 5.84 -6.30
N GLN A 157 0.18 6.34 -5.30
CA GLN A 157 -1.27 6.52 -5.39
C GLN A 157 -1.69 7.82 -6.07
N THR A 158 -0.89 8.88 -5.95
CA THR A 158 -1.21 10.22 -6.45
C THR A 158 -0.14 10.72 -7.41
N ARG A 159 -0.57 11.47 -8.42
CA ARG A 159 0.27 12.31 -9.28
C ARG A 159 0.29 13.73 -8.78
#